data_9ed8bf251b3edb94d93558c2a291407f
#
_entry.id   9ed8bf251b3edb94d93558c2a291407f
#
_cell.length_a   1.000
_cell.length_b   1.000
_cell.length_c   1.000
_cell.angle_alpha   90.00
_cell.angle_beta   90.00
_cell.angle_gamma   90.00
#
_symmetry.space_group_name_H-M   'P 1'
#
loop_
_entity.id
_entity.type
_entity.pdbx_description
1 polymer ?
#
loop_
_entity_poly.entity_id
_entity_poly.type
_entity_poly.pdbx_seq_one_letter_code
_entity_poly.pdbx_strand_id
1 'polypeptide(L)'
;MKLEHLGTRPCSDQNGIIPAVEFNLKIGKKNKSKRLKFLQMRWADVLKDHKNIIINTPLGEGQSFGIANVGIKNIKPGDLADRLFDEHNIFTVPIDDDRGIRGIRVSPNLYSTVEDIDKFIDAMLKIAG
;
A
#
# COMPACT_ATOMS: atom_id res chain seq x y z
N MET A 1 -14.24 6.98 -33.98
CA MET A 1 -12.91 7.60 -34.02
C MET A 1 -12.86 8.68 -32.95
N LYS A 2 -12.11 8.47 -31.88
CA LYS A 2 -11.92 9.50 -30.86
C LYS A 2 -10.92 10.51 -31.39
N LEU A 3 -11.36 11.73 -31.58
CA LEU A 3 -10.47 12.86 -31.84
C LEU A 3 -9.88 13.29 -30.51
N GLU A 4 -8.67 12.83 -30.21
CA GLU A 4 -7.91 13.40 -29.11
C GLU A 4 -7.55 14.84 -29.45
N HIS A 5 -8.13 15.76 -28.70
CA HIS A 5 -7.81 17.17 -28.85
C HIS A 5 -6.43 17.41 -28.23
N LEU A 6 -5.40 17.38 -29.07
CA LEU A 6 -4.02 17.65 -28.69
C LEU A 6 -3.81 19.18 -28.61
N GLY A 7 -4.23 19.76 -27.48
CA GLY A 7 -3.86 21.13 -27.13
C GLY A 7 -2.39 21.24 -26.70
N THR A 8 -1.95 22.44 -26.39
CA THR A 8 -0.61 22.71 -25.82
C THR A 8 -0.45 21.93 -24.51
N ARG A 9 0.46 20.95 -24.49
CA ARG A 9 0.78 20.17 -23.27
C ARG A 9 2.01 20.78 -22.60
N PRO A 10 2.09 20.75 -21.25
CA PRO A 10 3.31 21.17 -20.57
C PRO A 10 4.46 20.21 -20.92
N CYS A 11 5.47 20.73 -21.61
CA CYS A 11 6.64 19.93 -22.01
C CYS A 11 7.45 19.41 -20.82
N SER A 12 7.35 20.06 -19.65
CA SER A 12 7.99 19.64 -18.42
C SER A 12 7.60 18.24 -18.00
N ASP A 13 6.30 17.89 -18.10
CA ASP A 13 5.79 16.59 -17.69
C ASP A 13 6.31 15.47 -18.60
N GLN A 14 6.39 15.76 -19.91
CA GLN A 14 6.95 14.81 -20.88
C GLN A 14 8.46 14.61 -20.68
N ASN A 15 9.19 15.68 -20.40
CA ASN A 15 10.62 15.62 -20.14
C ASN A 15 10.96 14.87 -18.82
N GLY A 16 10.02 14.79 -17.88
CA GLY A 16 10.17 14.01 -16.65
C GLY A 16 10.09 12.49 -16.82
N ILE A 17 9.53 12.01 -17.94
CA ILE A 17 9.33 10.55 -18.16
C ILE A 17 10.65 9.82 -18.30
N ILE A 18 11.59 10.34 -19.09
CA ILE A 18 12.89 9.70 -19.35
C ILE A 18 13.68 9.53 -18.05
N PRO A 19 13.92 10.59 -17.24
CA PRO A 19 14.59 10.45 -15.95
C PRO A 19 13.89 9.48 -15.00
N ALA A 20 12.56 9.45 -14.99
CA ALA A 20 11.80 8.52 -14.16
C ALA A 20 12.00 7.04 -14.57
N VAL A 21 12.04 6.78 -15.89
CA VAL A 21 12.34 5.45 -16.42
C VAL A 21 13.77 5.04 -16.08
N GLU A 22 14.75 5.91 -16.33
CA GLU A 22 16.16 5.69 -16.01
C GLU A 22 16.38 5.40 -14.52
N PHE A 23 15.72 6.16 -13.64
CA PHE A 23 15.75 5.92 -12.20
C PHE A 23 15.26 4.52 -11.85
N ASN A 24 14.12 4.10 -12.43
CA ASN A 24 13.59 2.76 -12.22
C ASN A 24 14.53 1.65 -12.76
N LEU A 25 15.16 1.88 -13.91
CA LEU A 25 16.12 0.94 -14.47
C LEU A 25 17.39 0.82 -13.62
N LYS A 26 17.89 1.93 -13.06
CA LYS A 26 19.06 1.93 -12.15
C LYS A 26 18.80 1.13 -10.88
N ILE A 27 17.63 1.23 -10.28
CA ILE A 27 17.24 0.41 -9.12
C ILE A 27 17.17 -1.07 -9.51
N GLY A 28 16.64 -1.34 -10.68
CA GLY A 28 16.42 -2.66 -11.20
C GLY A 28 15.16 -3.33 -10.66
N LYS A 29 14.40 -3.93 -11.54
CA LYS A 29 13.10 -4.57 -11.26
C LYS A 29 13.16 -5.59 -10.11
N LYS A 30 14.22 -6.41 -10.08
CA LYS A 30 14.42 -7.46 -9.07
C LYS A 30 14.63 -6.87 -7.67
N ASN A 31 15.44 -5.81 -7.55
CA ASN A 31 15.70 -5.13 -6.27
C ASN A 31 14.43 -4.45 -5.75
N LYS A 32 13.71 -3.77 -6.65
CA LYS A 32 12.42 -3.14 -6.35
C LYS A 32 11.42 -4.16 -5.80
N SER A 33 11.23 -5.27 -6.48
CA SER A 33 10.30 -6.32 -6.06
C SER A 33 10.69 -6.93 -4.72
N LYS A 34 11.96 -7.21 -4.49
CA LYS A 34 12.46 -7.73 -3.21
C LYS A 34 12.21 -6.76 -2.06
N ARG A 35 12.50 -5.47 -2.26
CA ARG A 35 12.27 -4.44 -1.23
C ARG A 35 10.79 -4.31 -0.89
N LEU A 36 9.91 -4.23 -1.88
CA LEU A 36 8.48 -4.11 -1.66
C LEU A 36 7.90 -5.35 -0.97
N LYS A 37 8.35 -6.55 -1.37
CA LYS A 37 7.95 -7.79 -0.69
C LYS A 37 8.44 -7.84 0.75
N PHE A 38 9.67 -7.43 1.02
CA PHE A 38 10.19 -7.33 2.37
C PHE A 38 9.33 -6.42 3.27
N LEU A 39 8.99 -5.23 2.79
CA LEU A 39 8.13 -4.29 3.53
C LEU A 39 6.73 -4.85 3.77
N GLN A 40 6.16 -5.54 2.76
CA GLN A 40 4.86 -6.20 2.89
C GLN A 40 4.91 -7.31 3.96
N MET A 41 5.88 -8.21 3.87
CA MET A 41 5.97 -9.34 4.80
C MET A 41 6.26 -8.89 6.23
N ARG A 42 7.02 -7.80 6.42
CA ARG A 42 7.31 -7.28 7.75
C ARG A 42 6.06 -7.01 8.58
N TRP A 43 5.05 -6.36 8.02
CA TRP A 43 3.80 -6.13 8.74
C TRP A 43 2.85 -7.33 8.67
N ALA A 44 2.80 -8.02 7.53
CA ALA A 44 1.87 -9.12 7.33
C ALA A 44 2.18 -10.30 8.23
N ASP A 45 3.46 -10.65 8.43
CA ASP A 45 3.85 -11.74 9.32
C ASP A 45 3.50 -11.50 10.79
N VAL A 46 3.50 -10.25 11.24
CA VAL A 46 3.10 -9.89 12.60
C VAL A 46 1.58 -9.89 12.76
N LEU A 47 0.86 -9.37 11.76
CA LEU A 47 -0.58 -9.14 11.88
C LEU A 47 -1.44 -10.36 11.50
N LYS A 48 -0.92 -11.30 10.71
CA LYS A 48 -1.70 -12.45 10.17
C LYS A 48 -2.30 -13.37 11.22
N ASP A 49 -1.63 -13.51 12.37
CA ASP A 49 -2.04 -14.41 13.44
C ASP A 49 -2.92 -13.73 14.51
N HIS A 50 -3.18 -12.42 14.34
CA HIS A 50 -4.01 -11.68 15.27
C HIS A 50 -5.50 -11.98 15.06
N LYS A 51 -6.22 -12.40 16.10
CA LYS A 51 -7.62 -12.87 16.05
C LYS A 51 -8.63 -11.92 15.40
N ASN A 52 -8.37 -10.61 15.49
CA ASN A 52 -9.26 -9.56 14.98
C ASN A 52 -8.82 -8.99 13.65
N ILE A 53 -7.65 -9.35 13.11
CA ILE A 53 -7.13 -8.83 11.85
C ILE A 53 -7.40 -9.81 10.71
N ILE A 54 -7.75 -9.30 9.54
CA ILE A 54 -8.02 -10.08 8.34
C ILE A 54 -7.14 -9.52 7.21
N ILE A 55 -6.22 -10.33 6.70
CA ILE A 55 -5.43 -9.99 5.52
C ILE A 55 -6.14 -10.55 4.30
N ASN A 56 -6.68 -9.66 3.45
CA ASN A 56 -7.46 -10.05 2.27
C ASN A 56 -6.57 -10.36 1.05
N THR A 57 -5.31 -9.95 1.10
CA THR A 57 -4.37 -10.19 -0.01
C THR A 57 -3.61 -11.49 0.19
N PRO A 58 -3.56 -12.37 -0.83
CA PRO A 58 -2.73 -13.57 -0.77
C PRO A 58 -1.25 -13.23 -0.59
N LEU A 59 -0.58 -13.85 0.38
CA LEU A 59 0.81 -13.58 0.74
C LEU A 59 1.81 -14.56 0.12
N GLY A 60 1.35 -15.59 -0.60
CA GLY A 60 2.19 -16.62 -1.23
C GLY A 60 3.23 -16.04 -2.18
N GLU A 61 4.24 -16.85 -2.51
CA GLU A 61 5.30 -16.46 -3.42
C GLU A 61 4.73 -16.08 -4.80
N GLY A 62 5.12 -14.91 -5.30
CA GLY A 62 4.66 -14.40 -6.60
C GLY A 62 3.22 -13.89 -6.65
N GLN A 63 2.42 -14.05 -5.59
CA GLN A 63 1.01 -13.66 -5.59
C GLN A 63 0.79 -12.17 -5.31
N SER A 64 1.65 -11.57 -4.50
CA SER A 64 1.59 -10.14 -4.18
C SER A 64 2.96 -9.58 -3.84
N PHE A 65 3.10 -8.25 -3.92
CA PHE A 65 4.35 -7.56 -3.62
C PHE A 65 4.11 -6.42 -2.62
N GLY A 66 4.13 -5.14 -3.07
CA GLY A 66 4.06 -3.99 -2.18
C GLY A 66 2.64 -3.63 -1.75
N ILE A 67 1.65 -3.83 -2.62
CA ILE A 67 0.27 -3.44 -2.35
C ILE A 67 -0.49 -4.60 -1.73
N ALA A 68 -1.19 -4.32 -0.62
CA ALA A 68 -2.02 -5.31 0.04
C ALA A 68 -3.25 -4.67 0.68
N ASN A 69 -4.24 -5.49 1.03
CA ASN A 69 -5.43 -5.09 1.76
C ASN A 69 -5.50 -5.84 3.09
N VAL A 70 -5.77 -5.10 4.16
CA VAL A 70 -5.93 -5.62 5.52
C VAL A 70 -7.08 -4.90 6.23
N GLY A 71 -7.86 -5.63 6.99
CA GLY A 71 -8.97 -5.09 7.77
C GLY A 71 -8.94 -5.53 9.22
N ILE A 72 -9.81 -4.94 10.03
CA ILE A 72 -10.08 -5.33 11.42
C ILE A 72 -11.55 -5.72 11.52
N LYS A 73 -11.85 -6.87 12.17
CA LYS A 73 -13.21 -7.35 12.40
C LYS A 73 -14.05 -6.29 13.10
N ASN A 74 -15.28 -6.12 12.64
CA ASN A 74 -16.25 -5.18 13.22
C ASN A 74 -15.88 -3.69 13.12
N ILE A 75 -14.83 -3.32 12.39
CA ILE A 75 -14.49 -1.94 12.07
C ILE A 75 -14.71 -1.71 10.58
N LYS A 76 -15.42 -0.65 10.21
CA LYS A 76 -15.60 -0.28 8.81
C LYS A 76 -14.27 0.24 8.23
N PRO A 77 -13.97 -0.04 6.95
CA PRO A 77 -12.74 0.43 6.31
C PRO A 77 -12.50 1.94 6.41
N GLY A 78 -13.57 2.75 6.28
CA GLY A 78 -13.50 4.21 6.46
C GLY A 78 -13.08 4.59 7.88
N ASP A 79 -13.78 4.07 8.89
CA ASP A 79 -13.49 4.35 10.30
C ASP A 79 -12.06 3.92 10.69
N LEU A 80 -11.57 2.81 10.11
CA LEU A 80 -10.19 2.36 10.32
C LEU A 80 -9.18 3.32 9.68
N ALA A 81 -9.45 3.79 8.46
CA ALA A 81 -8.58 4.74 7.78
C ALA A 81 -8.53 6.09 8.52
N ASP A 82 -9.69 6.58 8.99
CA ASP A 82 -9.78 7.83 9.76
C ASP A 82 -9.00 7.73 11.08
N ARG A 83 -9.17 6.63 11.83
CA ARG A 83 -8.40 6.41 13.07
C ARG A 83 -6.90 6.31 12.83
N LEU A 84 -6.46 5.63 11.78
CA LEU A 84 -5.03 5.56 11.43
C LEU A 84 -4.47 6.95 11.09
N PHE A 85 -5.26 7.79 10.42
CA PHE A 85 -4.84 9.14 10.09
C PHE A 85 -4.83 10.06 11.32
N ASP A 86 -5.92 10.13 12.04
CA ASP A 86 -6.11 11.09 13.14
C ASP A 86 -5.25 10.77 14.37
N GLU A 87 -5.19 9.48 14.75
CA GLU A 87 -4.48 9.05 15.96
C GLU A 87 -2.99 8.77 15.72
N HIS A 88 -2.62 8.39 14.47
CA HIS A 88 -1.26 7.87 14.18
C HIS A 88 -0.55 8.58 13.02
N ASN A 89 -1.20 9.52 12.31
CA ASN A 89 -0.68 10.18 11.10
C ASN A 89 -0.27 9.18 10.00
N ILE A 90 -1.08 8.13 9.80
CA ILE A 90 -0.86 7.12 8.77
C ILE A 90 -1.99 7.20 7.75
N PHE A 91 -1.67 7.66 6.54
CA PHE A 91 -2.65 7.73 5.44
C PHE A 91 -2.80 6.37 4.75
N THR A 92 -4.05 5.91 4.67
CA THR A 92 -4.43 4.68 3.95
C THR A 92 -5.71 4.92 3.15
N VAL A 93 -5.99 4.05 2.18
CA VAL A 93 -7.20 4.14 1.36
C VAL A 93 -8.17 3.05 1.77
N PRO A 94 -9.38 3.41 2.25
CA PRO A 94 -10.40 2.41 2.56
C PRO A 94 -10.90 1.73 1.29
N ILE A 95 -11.10 0.41 1.39
CA ILE A 95 -11.69 -0.43 0.34
C ILE A 95 -12.85 -1.19 0.96
N ASP A 96 -14.04 -0.99 0.41
CA ASP A 96 -15.24 -1.74 0.76
C ASP A 96 -15.95 -2.05 -0.56
N ASP A 97 -15.81 -3.26 -1.08
CA ASP A 97 -16.34 -3.64 -2.38
C ASP A 97 -17.43 -4.72 -2.27
N ASP A 98 -18.27 -4.80 -3.32
CA ASP A 98 -19.41 -5.71 -3.38
C ASP A 98 -18.99 -7.20 -3.40
N ARG A 99 -17.69 -7.50 -3.60
CA ARG A 99 -17.13 -8.86 -3.55
C ARG A 99 -16.72 -9.28 -2.15
N GLY A 100 -16.94 -8.41 -1.16
CA GLY A 100 -16.66 -8.69 0.25
C GLY A 100 -15.22 -8.39 0.69
N ILE A 101 -14.43 -7.69 -0.14
CA ILE A 101 -13.11 -7.21 0.28
C ILE A 101 -13.29 -5.96 1.12
N ARG A 102 -13.04 -6.07 2.42
CA ARG A 102 -13.24 -4.99 3.39
C ARG A 102 -11.97 -4.75 4.19
N GLY A 103 -11.41 -3.54 4.07
CA GLY A 103 -10.19 -3.16 4.76
C GLY A 103 -9.58 -1.90 4.17
N ILE A 104 -8.33 -1.68 4.50
CA ILE A 104 -7.52 -0.56 4.00
C ILE A 104 -6.45 -1.07 3.04
N ARG A 105 -6.14 -0.26 2.04
CA ARG A 105 -5.02 -0.52 1.14
C ARG A 105 -3.73 0.00 1.75
N VAL A 106 -2.79 -0.90 1.97
CA VAL A 106 -1.42 -0.61 2.40
C VAL A 106 -0.53 -0.60 1.16
N SER A 107 0.17 0.50 0.91
CA SER A 107 0.95 0.71 -0.33
C SER A 107 2.31 1.35 -0.02
N PRO A 108 3.23 0.63 0.63
CA PRO A 108 4.58 1.14 0.86
C PRO A 108 5.31 1.35 -0.47
N ASN A 109 6.23 2.29 -0.49
CA ASN A 109 7.10 2.53 -1.64
C ASN A 109 8.57 2.17 -1.29
N LEU A 110 9.46 2.28 -2.26
CA LEU A 110 10.89 1.98 -2.08
C LEU A 110 11.54 2.80 -0.98
N TYR A 111 11.09 4.04 -0.80
CA TYR A 111 11.58 4.99 0.19
C TYR A 111 10.86 4.91 1.55
N SER A 112 9.82 4.07 1.68
CA SER A 112 9.22 3.79 2.99
C SER A 112 10.25 3.12 3.89
N THR A 113 10.37 3.61 5.11
CA THR A 113 11.34 3.08 6.07
C THR A 113 10.79 1.86 6.81
N VAL A 114 11.66 1.18 7.52
CA VAL A 114 11.25 0.08 8.41
C VAL A 114 10.45 0.63 9.58
N GLU A 115 10.84 1.78 10.08
CA GLU A 115 10.19 2.49 11.16
C GLU A 115 8.75 2.91 10.80
N ASP A 116 8.50 3.32 9.54
CA ASP A 116 7.14 3.60 9.07
C ASP A 116 6.26 2.35 9.13
N ILE A 117 6.82 1.20 8.75
CA ILE A 117 6.10 -0.07 8.80
C ILE A 117 5.87 -0.52 10.25
N ASP A 118 6.83 -0.35 11.13
CA ASP A 118 6.69 -0.69 12.55
C ASP A 118 5.62 0.19 13.22
N LYS A 119 5.61 1.48 12.93
CA LYS A 119 4.56 2.41 13.36
C LYS A 119 3.17 1.96 12.89
N PHE A 120 3.06 1.47 11.65
CA PHE A 120 1.81 0.93 11.12
C PHE A 120 1.38 -0.33 11.89
N ILE A 121 2.32 -1.25 12.18
CA ILE A 121 2.05 -2.47 12.96
C ILE A 121 1.49 -2.11 14.33
N ASP A 122 2.17 -1.23 15.06
CA ASP A 122 1.78 -0.80 16.41
C ASP A 122 0.39 -0.16 16.42
N ALA A 123 0.10 0.70 15.42
CA ALA A 123 -1.20 1.32 15.26
C ALA A 123 -2.31 0.27 15.03
N MET A 124 -2.08 -0.66 14.11
CA MET A 124 -3.04 -1.73 13.82
C MET A 124 -3.32 -2.63 15.03
N LEU A 125 -2.29 -3.01 15.77
CA LEU A 125 -2.43 -3.82 16.99
C LEU A 125 -3.20 -3.07 18.08
N LYS A 126 -2.90 -1.79 18.28
CA LYS A 126 -3.60 -0.93 19.24
C LYS A 126 -5.08 -0.76 18.90
N ILE A 127 -5.41 -0.62 17.62
CA ILE A 127 -6.79 -0.48 17.18
C ILE A 127 -7.55 -1.81 17.26
N ALA A 128 -6.86 -2.93 17.03
CA ALA A 128 -7.46 -4.26 17.03
C ALA A 128 -7.74 -4.82 18.44
N GLY A 129 -7.08 -4.33 19.46
CA GLY A 129 -7.27 -4.73 20.88
C GLY A 129 -6.63 -6.05 21.21
#